data_6b91d6575aa180a3803c3b8927ac6f0b
#
_entry.id   6b91d6575aa180a3803c3b8927ac6f0b
#
_cell.length_a   1.000
_cell.length_b   1.000
_cell.length_c   1.000
_cell.angle_alpha   90.00
_cell.angle_beta   90.00
_cell.angle_gamma   90.00
#
_symmetry.space_group_name_H-M   'P 1'
#
loop_
_entity.id
_entity.type
_entity.pdbx_description
1 polymer ?
#
loop_
_entity_poly.entity_id
_entity_poly.type
_entity_poly.pdbx_seq_one_letter_code
_entity_poly.pdbx_strand_id
1 'polypeptide(L)'
;MTRTPLALAALASAAVPGLDPTTVKGVVHRRAHQFEVAFIEDTQHRRWVMRAPRSAAAGAQMDVSMSLLGLLSRRLPFSVPTPRGFVDLGEGCQAAVYPYIAGRPLNFAHLPGGPGIAAELGRALAALHNVDLALCEEAGLTSYDPDTYRTRRLADLDRAAATGQVPTGLLSRWERSLEEVSLWRFAPTPTHGDLTGDEVLAVFDADDATTGRIRGLTGWQDAKVADPADDFATLVTQASAEAFDSVLEAYAHARMDRPDKHLERRARLAGELKLVAELLTAVGSGNQGAIKACADRLVELDAETLLEEEPEPVVPTAPAAQVLPTQPPLAEQVSPTEHTIAD
;
A
#
# COMPACT_ATOMS: atom_id res chain seq x y z
N MET A 1 4.29 -19.36 -25.29
CA MET A 1 3.53 -18.65 -26.36
C MET A 1 2.51 -17.76 -25.73
N THR A 2 2.31 -16.53 -26.25
CA THR A 2 1.25 -15.61 -25.77
C THR A 2 -0.09 -16.04 -26.38
N ARG A 3 -1.12 -16.26 -25.53
CA ARG A 3 -2.47 -16.60 -25.97
C ARG A 3 -3.17 -15.37 -26.53
N THR A 4 -3.85 -15.51 -27.66
CA THR A 4 -4.67 -14.44 -28.21
C THR A 4 -5.93 -14.21 -27.37
N PRO A 5 -6.59 -13.04 -27.45
CA PRO A 5 -7.88 -12.82 -26.78
C PRO A 5 -8.93 -13.87 -27.13
N LEU A 6 -8.97 -14.31 -28.40
CA LEU A 6 -9.90 -15.38 -28.83
C LEU A 6 -9.59 -16.73 -28.18
N ALA A 7 -8.31 -17.06 -28.01
CA ALA A 7 -7.94 -18.29 -27.29
C ALA A 7 -8.37 -18.22 -25.82
N LEU A 8 -8.24 -17.05 -25.17
CA LEU A 8 -8.71 -16.84 -23.80
C LEU A 8 -10.23 -16.93 -23.70
N ALA A 9 -10.99 -16.46 -24.71
CA ALA A 9 -12.43 -16.60 -24.76
C ALA A 9 -12.86 -18.08 -24.89
N ALA A 10 -12.17 -18.86 -25.74
CA ALA A 10 -12.43 -20.29 -25.88
C ALA A 10 -12.16 -21.08 -24.58
N LEU A 11 -11.07 -20.72 -23.86
CA LEU A 11 -10.78 -21.29 -22.56
C LEU A 11 -11.85 -20.92 -21.52
N ALA A 12 -12.39 -19.70 -21.57
CA ALA A 12 -13.46 -19.28 -20.66
C ALA A 12 -14.75 -20.05 -20.89
N SER A 13 -15.12 -20.34 -22.15
CA SER A 13 -16.25 -21.20 -22.47
C SER A 13 -16.08 -22.63 -21.95
N ALA A 14 -14.85 -23.16 -22.01
CA ALA A 14 -14.53 -24.46 -21.45
C ALA A 14 -14.60 -24.50 -19.92
N ALA A 15 -14.22 -23.39 -19.27
CA ALA A 15 -14.16 -23.28 -17.83
C ALA A 15 -15.53 -23.07 -17.16
N VAL A 16 -16.46 -22.38 -17.83
CA VAL A 16 -17.78 -22.01 -17.26
C VAL A 16 -18.90 -22.50 -18.16
N PRO A 17 -19.68 -23.53 -17.75
CA PRO A 17 -20.83 -24.00 -18.51
C PRO A 17 -21.84 -22.89 -18.81
N GLY A 18 -22.21 -22.72 -20.08
CA GLY A 18 -23.14 -21.69 -20.53
C GLY A 18 -22.54 -20.27 -20.66
N LEU A 19 -21.24 -20.15 -20.61
CA LEU A 19 -20.53 -18.94 -21.04
C LEU A 19 -20.29 -19.08 -22.56
N ASP A 20 -21.00 -18.28 -23.34
CA ASP A 20 -20.91 -18.23 -24.80
C ASP A 20 -20.45 -16.79 -25.21
N PRO A 21 -19.15 -16.59 -25.50
CA PRO A 21 -18.57 -15.26 -25.71
C PRO A 21 -19.12 -14.59 -26.97
N THR A 22 -19.57 -13.34 -26.85
CA THR A 22 -19.93 -12.47 -27.97
C THR A 22 -18.83 -11.46 -28.26
N THR A 23 -18.18 -10.95 -27.20
CA THR A 23 -17.05 -10.02 -27.34
C THR A 23 -15.91 -10.44 -26.41
N VAL A 24 -14.68 -10.19 -26.85
CA VAL A 24 -13.48 -10.37 -26.04
C VAL A 24 -12.49 -9.24 -26.27
N LYS A 25 -11.96 -8.70 -25.17
CA LYS A 25 -10.93 -7.68 -25.19
C LYS A 25 -9.76 -8.10 -24.31
N GLY A 26 -8.60 -8.30 -24.90
CA GLY A 26 -7.35 -8.50 -24.16
C GLY A 26 -6.96 -7.23 -23.40
N VAL A 27 -6.42 -7.41 -22.20
CA VAL A 27 -6.03 -6.30 -21.32
C VAL A 27 -4.54 -6.34 -21.09
N VAL A 28 -3.88 -5.22 -21.34
CA VAL A 28 -2.50 -4.99 -20.90
C VAL A 28 -2.57 -4.33 -19.53
N HIS A 29 -1.97 -4.96 -18.54
CA HIS A 29 -1.92 -4.43 -17.18
C HIS A 29 -0.48 -4.52 -16.62
N ARG A 30 -0.23 -3.95 -15.45
CA ARG A 30 1.11 -3.88 -14.83
C ARG A 30 1.86 -5.21 -14.77
N ARG A 31 1.13 -6.32 -14.62
CA ARG A 31 1.69 -7.68 -14.53
C ARG A 31 1.45 -8.53 -15.77
N ALA A 32 1.39 -7.89 -16.94
CA ALA A 32 1.21 -8.59 -18.21
C ALA A 32 2.31 -9.64 -18.51
N HIS A 33 3.47 -9.54 -17.85
CA HIS A 33 4.52 -10.52 -17.93
C HIS A 33 4.22 -11.82 -17.17
N GLN A 34 3.36 -11.79 -16.15
CA GLN A 34 2.98 -12.95 -15.33
C GLN A 34 1.67 -13.58 -15.78
N PHE A 35 0.72 -12.76 -16.23
CA PHE A 35 -0.63 -13.19 -16.56
C PHE A 35 -1.12 -12.61 -17.88
N GLU A 36 -1.95 -13.38 -18.57
CA GLU A 36 -2.79 -12.92 -19.66
C GLU A 36 -4.18 -12.71 -19.12
N VAL A 37 -4.77 -11.55 -19.43
CA VAL A 37 -6.09 -11.15 -18.94
C VAL A 37 -6.97 -10.76 -20.12
N ALA A 38 -8.21 -11.20 -20.11
CA ALA A 38 -9.21 -10.77 -21.08
C ALA A 38 -10.55 -10.47 -20.38
N PHE A 39 -11.19 -9.38 -20.80
CA PHE A 39 -12.59 -9.12 -20.51
C PHE A 39 -13.45 -9.77 -21.59
N ILE A 40 -14.51 -10.45 -21.17
CA ILE A 40 -15.40 -11.22 -22.03
C ILE A 40 -16.84 -10.80 -21.71
N GLU A 41 -17.64 -10.57 -22.74
CA GLU A 41 -19.09 -10.48 -22.63
C GLU A 41 -19.71 -11.68 -23.32
N ASP A 42 -20.72 -12.31 -22.71
CA ASP A 42 -21.39 -13.46 -23.25
C ASP A 42 -22.77 -13.11 -23.89
N THR A 43 -23.41 -14.09 -24.49
CA THR A 43 -24.72 -13.95 -25.15
C THR A 43 -25.83 -13.51 -24.19
N GLN A 44 -25.64 -13.61 -22.88
CA GLN A 44 -26.58 -13.17 -21.84
C GLN A 44 -26.19 -11.79 -21.28
N HIS A 45 -25.27 -11.05 -21.95
CA HIS A 45 -24.72 -9.77 -21.50
C HIS A 45 -24.04 -9.81 -20.13
N ARG A 46 -23.66 -11.01 -19.65
CA ARG A 46 -22.84 -11.13 -18.45
C ARG A 46 -21.40 -10.83 -18.81
N ARG A 47 -20.72 -10.15 -17.91
CA ARG A 47 -19.30 -9.79 -18.08
C ARG A 47 -18.43 -10.65 -17.19
N TRP A 48 -17.31 -11.08 -17.76
CA TRP A 48 -16.35 -12.00 -17.16
C TRP A 48 -14.93 -11.52 -17.33
N VAL A 49 -14.06 -11.95 -16.42
CA VAL A 49 -12.62 -11.77 -16.50
C VAL A 49 -11.97 -13.13 -16.58
N MET A 50 -11.26 -13.39 -17.67
CA MET A 50 -10.40 -14.56 -17.82
C MET A 50 -8.98 -14.18 -17.43
N ARG A 51 -8.34 -14.97 -16.56
CA ARG A 51 -6.95 -14.79 -16.16
C ARG A 51 -6.21 -16.12 -16.33
N ALA A 52 -5.11 -16.08 -17.10
CA ALA A 52 -4.28 -17.25 -17.39
C ALA A 52 -2.82 -16.95 -16.99
N PRO A 53 -2.17 -17.81 -16.17
CA PRO A 53 -0.77 -17.64 -15.84
C PRO A 53 0.13 -17.96 -17.05
N ARG A 54 1.29 -17.29 -17.12
CA ARG A 54 2.29 -17.48 -18.18
C ARG A 54 3.41 -18.44 -17.77
N SER A 55 3.48 -18.81 -16.49
CA SER A 55 4.48 -19.73 -15.95
C SER A 55 3.93 -20.51 -14.77
N ALA A 56 4.56 -21.62 -14.42
CA ALA A 56 4.19 -22.42 -13.26
C ALA A 56 4.28 -21.60 -11.94
N ALA A 57 5.28 -20.71 -11.83
CA ALA A 57 5.39 -19.84 -10.67
C ALA A 57 4.20 -18.87 -10.54
N ALA A 58 3.76 -18.27 -11.66
CA ALA A 58 2.58 -17.43 -11.67
C ALA A 58 1.29 -18.23 -11.38
N GLY A 59 1.23 -19.49 -11.83
CA GLY A 59 0.15 -20.43 -11.51
C GLY A 59 0.06 -20.69 -10.01
N ALA A 60 1.15 -21.08 -9.38
CA ALA A 60 1.22 -21.34 -7.95
C ALA A 60 0.83 -20.11 -7.11
N GLN A 61 1.29 -18.92 -7.51
CA GLN A 61 0.91 -17.66 -6.87
C GLN A 61 -0.59 -17.38 -7.02
N MET A 62 -1.16 -17.70 -8.18
CA MET A 62 -2.60 -17.55 -8.42
C MET A 62 -3.42 -18.51 -7.56
N ASP A 63 -2.98 -19.74 -7.35
CA ASP A 63 -3.67 -20.74 -6.53
C ASP A 63 -3.77 -20.30 -5.07
N VAL A 64 -2.67 -19.78 -4.49
CA VAL A 64 -2.68 -19.19 -3.14
C VAL A 64 -3.65 -18.01 -3.07
N SER A 65 -3.59 -17.11 -4.05
CA SER A 65 -4.50 -15.95 -4.10
C SER A 65 -5.96 -16.39 -4.19
N MET A 66 -6.28 -17.41 -4.96
CA MET A 66 -7.66 -17.94 -5.09
C MET A 66 -8.16 -18.57 -3.80
N SER A 67 -7.31 -19.32 -3.08
CA SER A 67 -7.63 -19.88 -1.77
C SER A 67 -8.00 -18.77 -0.79
N LEU A 68 -7.16 -17.72 -0.70
CA LEU A 68 -7.43 -16.54 0.12
C LEU A 68 -8.76 -15.88 -0.26
N LEU A 69 -8.98 -15.59 -1.54
CA LEU A 69 -10.16 -14.89 -2.02
C LEU A 69 -11.45 -15.65 -1.75
N GLY A 70 -11.41 -16.99 -1.78
CA GLY A 70 -12.52 -17.84 -1.39
C GLY A 70 -12.94 -17.63 0.08
N LEU A 71 -11.97 -17.45 0.97
CA LEU A 71 -12.21 -17.19 2.38
C LEU A 71 -12.64 -15.72 2.62
N LEU A 72 -11.97 -14.76 1.99
CA LEU A 72 -12.24 -13.32 2.14
C LEU A 72 -13.61 -12.91 1.60
N SER A 73 -14.10 -13.56 0.54
CA SER A 73 -15.38 -13.23 -0.10
C SER A 73 -16.59 -13.28 0.84
N ARG A 74 -16.48 -13.99 1.95
CA ARG A 74 -17.54 -14.14 2.98
C ARG A 74 -17.33 -13.25 4.20
N ARG A 75 -16.22 -12.52 4.26
CA ARG A 75 -15.79 -11.74 5.44
C ARG A 75 -15.70 -10.25 5.16
N LEU A 76 -15.36 -9.87 3.92
CA LEU A 76 -15.22 -8.48 3.55
C LEU A 76 -16.56 -7.87 3.13
N PRO A 77 -16.80 -6.59 3.45
CA PRO A 77 -18.03 -5.88 3.08
C PRO A 77 -18.08 -5.48 1.60
N PHE A 78 -17.04 -5.80 0.83
CA PHE A 78 -16.90 -5.52 -0.60
C PHE A 78 -16.54 -6.78 -1.37
N SER A 79 -16.69 -6.75 -2.69
CA SER A 79 -16.43 -7.89 -3.55
C SER A 79 -14.94 -8.12 -3.77
N VAL A 80 -14.54 -9.38 -3.83
CA VAL A 80 -13.22 -9.82 -4.28
C VAL A 80 -13.38 -10.79 -5.46
N PRO A 81 -12.40 -10.93 -6.36
CA PRO A 81 -12.48 -11.86 -7.48
C PRO A 81 -12.61 -13.30 -6.98
N THR A 82 -13.80 -13.88 -7.15
CA THR A 82 -14.07 -15.28 -6.79
C THR A 82 -14.30 -16.09 -8.06
N PRO A 83 -13.46 -17.09 -8.37
CA PRO A 83 -13.59 -17.87 -9.59
C PRO A 83 -14.94 -18.57 -9.70
N ARG A 84 -15.46 -18.69 -10.92
CA ARG A 84 -16.65 -19.48 -11.25
C ARG A 84 -16.32 -20.73 -12.04
N GLY A 85 -15.13 -20.78 -12.62
CA GLY A 85 -14.66 -21.93 -13.35
C GLY A 85 -13.17 -21.89 -13.56
N PHE A 86 -12.61 -23.06 -13.82
CA PHE A 86 -11.20 -23.27 -14.07
C PHE A 86 -11.01 -24.09 -15.33
N VAL A 87 -9.90 -23.89 -16.00
CA VAL A 87 -9.48 -24.73 -17.12
C VAL A 87 -8.00 -25.07 -16.95
N ASP A 88 -7.70 -26.35 -17.09
CA ASP A 88 -6.32 -26.86 -17.06
C ASP A 88 -5.56 -26.38 -18.31
N LEU A 89 -4.37 -25.82 -18.10
CA LEU A 89 -3.47 -25.39 -19.15
C LEU A 89 -2.30 -26.35 -19.37
N GLY A 90 -2.24 -27.45 -18.62
CA GLY A 90 -1.12 -28.37 -18.54
C GLY A 90 -0.05 -27.93 -17.55
N GLU A 91 0.88 -28.83 -17.27
CA GLU A 91 2.01 -28.60 -16.36
C GLU A 91 1.60 -28.11 -14.95
N GLY A 92 0.42 -28.51 -14.48
CA GLY A 92 -0.11 -28.09 -13.18
C GLY A 92 -0.59 -26.64 -13.11
N CYS A 93 -0.70 -25.96 -14.24
CA CYS A 93 -1.22 -24.60 -14.32
C CYS A 93 -2.71 -24.59 -14.65
N GLN A 94 -3.48 -23.76 -13.99
CA GLN A 94 -4.89 -23.52 -14.28
C GLN A 94 -5.13 -22.05 -14.64
N ALA A 95 -6.04 -21.82 -15.58
CA ALA A 95 -6.62 -20.51 -15.79
C ALA A 95 -7.96 -20.40 -15.08
N ALA A 96 -8.33 -19.22 -14.64
CA ALA A 96 -9.56 -18.99 -13.88
C ALA A 96 -10.45 -17.94 -14.55
N VAL A 97 -11.75 -18.13 -14.44
CA VAL A 97 -12.78 -17.21 -14.92
C VAL A 97 -13.55 -16.64 -13.74
N TYR A 98 -13.61 -15.31 -13.69
CA TYR A 98 -14.24 -14.54 -12.62
C TYR A 98 -15.42 -13.74 -13.16
N PRO A 99 -16.53 -13.58 -12.42
CA PRO A 99 -17.50 -12.54 -12.71
C PRO A 99 -16.83 -11.17 -12.67
N TYR A 100 -17.16 -10.32 -13.61
CA TYR A 100 -16.67 -8.94 -13.62
C TYR A 100 -17.26 -8.16 -12.44
N ILE A 101 -16.40 -7.55 -11.65
CA ILE A 101 -16.81 -6.63 -10.57
C ILE A 101 -17.08 -5.26 -11.21
N ALA A 102 -18.33 -4.85 -11.24
CA ALA A 102 -18.72 -3.56 -11.81
C ALA A 102 -18.34 -2.43 -10.86
N GLY A 103 -17.66 -1.42 -11.39
CA GLY A 103 -17.22 -0.23 -10.66
C GLY A 103 -16.29 0.62 -11.51
N ARG A 104 -16.03 1.83 -11.06
CA ARG A 104 -15.04 2.74 -11.64
C ARG A 104 -13.75 2.60 -10.84
N PRO A 105 -12.58 2.40 -11.47
CA PRO A 105 -11.31 2.50 -10.78
C PRO A 105 -11.16 3.86 -10.11
N LEU A 106 -10.58 3.90 -8.93
CA LEU A 106 -10.22 5.17 -8.30
C LEU A 106 -8.93 5.71 -8.90
N ASN A 107 -8.82 7.04 -8.91
CA ASN A 107 -7.55 7.71 -9.14
C ASN A 107 -7.15 8.41 -7.84
N PHE A 108 -6.12 7.92 -7.17
CA PHE A 108 -5.69 8.46 -5.87
C PHE A 108 -5.24 9.92 -5.98
N ALA A 109 -4.67 10.34 -7.11
CA ALA A 109 -4.30 11.74 -7.34
C ALA A 109 -5.51 12.70 -7.38
N HIS A 110 -6.71 12.18 -7.63
CA HIS A 110 -7.96 12.94 -7.68
C HIS A 110 -8.95 12.49 -6.59
N LEU A 111 -8.47 11.80 -5.55
CA LEU A 111 -9.31 11.38 -4.45
C LEU A 111 -9.72 12.62 -3.63
N PRO A 112 -11.02 12.92 -3.49
CA PRO A 112 -11.43 14.04 -2.66
C PRO A 112 -11.31 13.69 -1.18
N GLY A 113 -10.90 14.65 -0.36
CA GLY A 113 -10.93 14.53 1.10
C GLY A 113 -12.35 14.52 1.66
N GLY A 114 -12.47 14.25 2.96
CA GLY A 114 -13.74 14.28 3.69
C GLY A 114 -14.44 12.92 3.83
N PRO A 115 -15.70 12.92 4.27
CA PRO A 115 -16.41 11.73 4.75
C PRO A 115 -16.88 10.76 3.65
N GLY A 116 -16.74 11.11 2.36
CA GLY A 116 -17.17 10.30 1.23
C GLY A 116 -16.26 9.12 0.91
N ILE A 117 -15.83 9.03 -0.36
CA ILE A 117 -15.09 7.88 -0.88
C ILE A 117 -13.72 7.67 -0.21
N ALA A 118 -13.06 8.76 0.26
CA ALA A 118 -11.80 8.63 1.01
C ALA A 118 -12.03 7.89 2.34
N ALA A 119 -13.03 8.28 3.10
CA ALA A 119 -13.39 7.58 4.34
C ALA A 119 -13.87 6.13 4.09
N GLU A 120 -14.56 5.87 2.97
CA GLU A 120 -14.94 4.51 2.56
C GLU A 120 -13.70 3.64 2.29
N LEU A 121 -12.67 4.19 1.62
CA LEU A 121 -11.41 3.49 1.39
C LEU A 121 -10.73 3.14 2.72
N GLY A 122 -10.69 4.08 3.67
CA GLY A 122 -10.15 3.83 5.01
C GLY A 122 -10.87 2.69 5.74
N ARG A 123 -12.21 2.68 5.69
CA ARG A 123 -13.03 1.59 6.27
C ARG A 123 -12.80 0.25 5.56
N ALA A 124 -12.66 0.26 4.24
CA ALA A 124 -12.37 -0.95 3.46
C ALA A 124 -11.02 -1.55 3.81
N LEU A 125 -9.97 -0.73 3.93
CA LEU A 125 -8.64 -1.16 4.39
C LEU A 125 -8.69 -1.70 5.83
N ALA A 126 -9.41 -1.04 6.72
CA ALA A 126 -9.59 -1.53 8.08
C ALA A 126 -10.30 -2.90 8.11
N ALA A 127 -11.32 -3.09 7.28
CA ALA A 127 -12.02 -4.36 7.18
C ALA A 127 -11.09 -5.49 6.73
N LEU A 128 -10.19 -5.23 5.76
CA LEU A 128 -9.16 -6.18 5.34
C LEU A 128 -8.17 -6.48 6.47
N HIS A 129 -7.62 -5.45 7.08
CA HIS A 129 -6.59 -5.58 8.13
C HIS A 129 -7.14 -6.10 9.47
N ASN A 130 -8.46 -6.19 9.63
CA ASN A 130 -9.13 -6.84 10.76
C ASN A 130 -9.45 -8.31 10.53
N VAL A 131 -9.15 -8.86 9.35
CA VAL A 131 -9.36 -10.28 9.07
C VAL A 131 -8.45 -11.12 9.96
N ASP A 132 -8.99 -12.20 10.51
CA ASP A 132 -8.26 -13.13 11.37
C ASP A 132 -7.09 -13.77 10.62
N LEU A 133 -5.90 -13.75 11.22
CA LEU A 133 -4.68 -14.33 10.68
C LEU A 133 -4.81 -15.83 10.40
N ALA A 134 -5.62 -16.54 11.17
CA ALA A 134 -5.88 -17.97 10.96
C ALA A 134 -6.44 -18.27 9.56
N LEU A 135 -7.23 -17.35 8.99
CA LEU A 135 -7.73 -17.48 7.60
C LEU A 135 -6.60 -17.34 6.58
N CYS A 136 -5.62 -16.50 6.86
CA CYS A 136 -4.47 -16.31 5.99
C CYS A 136 -3.53 -17.52 6.04
N GLU A 137 -3.35 -18.11 7.21
CA GLU A 137 -2.60 -19.36 7.40
C GLU A 137 -3.29 -20.52 6.65
N GLU A 138 -4.61 -20.65 6.78
CA GLU A 138 -5.41 -21.64 6.05
C GLU A 138 -5.26 -21.49 4.52
N ALA A 139 -5.20 -20.26 4.02
CA ALA A 139 -4.96 -19.96 2.61
C ALA A 139 -3.51 -20.19 2.16
N GLY A 140 -2.59 -20.44 3.08
CA GLY A 140 -1.15 -20.60 2.77
C GLY A 140 -0.43 -19.29 2.45
N LEU A 141 -0.93 -18.14 2.96
CA LEU A 141 -0.26 -16.87 2.77
C LEU A 141 1.08 -16.83 3.50
N THR A 142 2.07 -16.21 2.85
CA THR A 142 3.34 -15.92 3.51
C THR A 142 3.11 -14.87 4.60
N SER A 143 3.65 -15.16 5.79
CA SER A 143 3.61 -14.24 6.93
C SER A 143 5.00 -13.74 7.26
N TYR A 144 5.13 -12.47 7.54
CA TYR A 144 6.37 -11.81 7.94
C TYR A 144 6.18 -11.11 9.28
N ASP A 145 7.01 -11.45 10.26
CA ASP A 145 7.19 -10.62 11.44
C ASP A 145 7.96 -9.33 11.09
N PRO A 146 7.93 -8.29 11.95
CA PRO A 146 8.56 -7.00 11.64
C PRO A 146 10.06 -7.08 11.34
N ASP A 147 10.81 -7.92 12.06
CA ASP A 147 12.27 -8.03 11.87
C ASP A 147 12.61 -8.74 10.57
N THR A 148 11.94 -9.85 10.27
CA THR A 148 12.08 -10.57 8.99
C THR A 148 11.69 -9.66 7.82
N TYR A 149 10.60 -8.89 7.97
CA TYR A 149 10.15 -7.98 6.93
C TYR A 149 11.16 -6.87 6.65
N ARG A 150 11.67 -6.22 7.70
CA ARG A 150 12.71 -5.20 7.64
C ARG A 150 14.01 -5.72 7.01
N THR A 151 14.48 -6.88 7.46
CA THR A 151 15.71 -7.53 6.94
C THR A 151 15.58 -7.83 5.44
N ARG A 152 14.41 -8.26 5.00
CA ARG A 152 14.14 -8.48 3.57
C ARG A 152 14.22 -7.18 2.76
N ARG A 153 13.68 -6.07 3.30
CA ARG A 153 13.79 -4.75 2.64
C ARG A 153 15.23 -4.27 2.55
N LEU A 154 16.04 -4.49 3.59
CA LEU A 154 17.49 -4.21 3.56
C LEU A 154 18.20 -5.05 2.46
N ALA A 155 17.93 -6.33 2.38
CA ALA A 155 18.51 -7.18 1.35
C ALA A 155 18.10 -6.77 -0.08
N ASP A 156 16.88 -6.27 -0.27
CA ASP A 156 16.44 -5.71 -1.55
C ASP A 156 17.19 -4.41 -1.87
N LEU A 157 17.42 -3.56 -0.86
CA LEU A 157 18.18 -2.32 -1.00
C LEU A 157 19.65 -2.60 -1.36
N ASP A 158 20.30 -3.56 -0.68
CA ASP A 158 21.68 -3.98 -0.99
C ASP A 158 21.81 -4.45 -2.45
N ARG A 159 20.82 -5.25 -2.92
CA ARG A 159 20.81 -5.70 -4.31
C ARG A 159 20.63 -4.55 -5.30
N ALA A 160 19.82 -3.57 -4.96
CA ALA A 160 19.62 -2.37 -5.78
C ALA A 160 20.87 -1.49 -5.79
N ALA A 161 21.52 -1.31 -4.64
CA ALA A 161 22.79 -0.59 -4.51
C ALA A 161 23.88 -1.20 -5.41
N ALA A 162 23.95 -2.54 -5.45
CA ALA A 162 24.91 -3.27 -6.30
C ALA A 162 24.70 -3.03 -7.81
N THR A 163 23.54 -2.53 -8.23
CA THR A 163 23.29 -2.16 -9.64
C THR A 163 23.99 -0.87 -10.05
N GLY A 164 24.39 -0.02 -9.10
CA GLY A 164 24.95 1.31 -9.34
C GLY A 164 23.95 2.33 -9.90
N GLN A 165 22.64 2.04 -9.88
CA GLN A 165 21.58 2.89 -10.43
C GLN A 165 20.88 3.75 -9.37
N VAL A 166 21.09 3.48 -8.08
CA VAL A 166 20.46 4.20 -6.98
C VAL A 166 21.37 5.31 -6.48
N PRO A 167 20.91 6.57 -6.39
CA PRO A 167 21.67 7.67 -5.81
C PRO A 167 22.10 7.39 -4.35
N THR A 168 23.31 7.82 -3.98
CA THR A 168 23.87 7.58 -2.64
C THR A 168 23.08 8.28 -1.54
N GLY A 169 22.46 9.44 -1.84
CA GLY A 169 21.58 10.16 -0.92
C GLY A 169 20.40 9.32 -0.49
N LEU A 170 19.67 8.74 -1.48
CA LEU A 170 18.55 7.84 -1.22
C LEU A 170 18.97 6.58 -0.47
N LEU A 171 20.10 5.95 -0.86
CA LEU A 171 20.61 4.77 -0.15
C LEU A 171 20.82 5.07 1.33
N SER A 172 21.57 6.12 1.66
CA SER A 172 21.85 6.48 3.05
C SER A 172 20.60 6.84 3.84
N ARG A 173 19.60 7.47 3.21
CA ARG A 173 18.33 7.83 3.83
C ARG A 173 17.48 6.59 4.11
N TRP A 174 17.38 5.69 3.14
CA TRP A 174 16.60 4.45 3.28
C TRP A 174 17.25 3.48 4.26
N GLU A 175 18.58 3.30 4.22
CA GLU A 175 19.32 2.49 5.20
C GLU A 175 19.05 2.99 6.62
N ARG A 176 19.19 4.28 6.87
CA ARG A 176 18.91 4.88 8.18
C ARG A 176 17.47 4.61 8.65
N SER A 177 16.50 4.71 7.75
CA SER A 177 15.09 4.42 8.07
C SER A 177 14.84 2.92 8.31
N LEU A 178 15.53 2.06 7.57
CA LEU A 178 15.43 0.61 7.74
C LEU A 178 16.16 0.13 9.01
N GLU A 179 17.20 0.83 9.45
CA GLU A 179 17.95 0.54 10.68
C GLU A 179 17.27 1.06 11.94
N GLU A 180 16.35 2.03 11.83
CA GLU A 180 15.61 2.57 12.95
C GLU A 180 14.59 1.55 13.50
N VAL A 181 15.00 0.68 14.41
CA VAL A 181 14.19 -0.42 14.97
C VAL A 181 12.84 0.05 15.53
N SER A 182 12.77 1.27 16.08
CA SER A 182 11.53 1.82 16.63
C SER A 182 10.45 2.03 15.57
N LEU A 183 10.84 2.30 14.33
CA LEU A 183 9.96 2.47 13.19
C LEU A 183 9.23 1.17 12.81
N TRP A 184 9.86 0.02 13.06
CA TRP A 184 9.42 -1.29 12.59
C TRP A 184 8.65 -2.10 13.64
N ARG A 185 8.02 -1.42 14.60
CA ARG A 185 7.18 -2.06 15.62
C ARG A 185 5.71 -2.03 15.22
N PHE A 186 5.34 -2.79 14.20
CA PHE A 186 3.96 -2.94 13.75
C PHE A 186 3.41 -4.32 14.13
N ALA A 187 2.08 -4.44 14.21
CA ALA A 187 1.39 -5.73 14.26
C ALA A 187 1.15 -6.22 12.82
N PRO A 188 1.70 -7.37 12.42
CA PRO A 188 1.44 -7.93 11.09
C PRO A 188 -0.06 -8.13 10.87
N THR A 189 -0.54 -7.73 9.69
CA THR A 189 -1.94 -7.85 9.30
C THR A 189 -2.06 -8.48 7.91
N PRO A 190 -3.21 -9.06 7.56
CA PRO A 190 -3.49 -9.40 6.17
C PRO A 190 -3.45 -8.13 5.32
N THR A 191 -2.63 -8.10 4.28
CA THR A 191 -2.50 -6.97 3.36
C THR A 191 -2.83 -7.38 1.94
N HIS A 192 -3.32 -6.44 1.15
CA HIS A 192 -3.37 -6.55 -0.30
C HIS A 192 -1.95 -6.59 -0.91
N GLY A 193 -1.06 -5.83 -0.31
CA GLY A 193 0.40 -5.87 -0.50
C GLY A 193 0.94 -5.01 -1.64
N ASP A 194 0.09 -4.52 -2.55
CA ASP A 194 0.46 -3.56 -3.61
C ASP A 194 -0.78 -2.81 -4.14
N LEU A 195 -1.57 -2.23 -3.22
CA LEU A 195 -2.82 -1.55 -3.58
C LEU A 195 -2.54 -0.28 -4.39
N THR A 196 -3.27 -0.16 -5.51
CA THR A 196 -3.30 1.04 -6.37
C THR A 196 -4.73 1.46 -6.65
N GLY A 197 -4.91 2.69 -7.13
CA GLY A 197 -6.25 3.19 -7.46
C GLY A 197 -6.98 2.35 -8.50
N ASP A 198 -6.26 1.81 -9.48
CA ASP A 198 -6.83 0.95 -10.53
C ASP A 198 -7.43 -0.36 -9.98
N GLU A 199 -7.01 -0.80 -8.81
CA GLU A 199 -7.46 -2.02 -8.16
C GLU A 199 -8.62 -1.79 -7.20
N VAL A 200 -8.93 -0.53 -6.90
CA VAL A 200 -10.06 -0.11 -6.05
C VAL A 200 -11.24 0.27 -6.92
N LEU A 201 -12.25 -0.57 -6.96
CA LEU A 201 -13.47 -0.33 -7.74
C LEU A 201 -14.54 0.32 -6.88
N ALA A 202 -15.01 1.48 -7.28
CA ALA A 202 -16.05 2.25 -6.57
C ALA A 202 -17.30 2.42 -7.41
N VAL A 203 -18.43 2.63 -6.75
CA VAL A 203 -19.71 3.02 -7.33
C VAL A 203 -20.18 4.32 -6.68
N PHE A 204 -20.85 5.15 -7.45
CA PHE A 204 -21.33 6.46 -7.03
C PHE A 204 -22.79 6.63 -7.44
N ASP A 205 -23.55 7.32 -6.64
CA ASP A 205 -24.89 7.76 -6.99
C ASP A 205 -24.77 9.12 -7.69
N ALA A 206 -25.19 9.22 -8.95
CA ALA A 206 -25.23 10.46 -9.73
C ALA A 206 -23.88 11.24 -9.81
N ASP A 207 -22.75 10.55 -9.89
CA ASP A 207 -21.39 11.14 -9.94
C ASP A 207 -21.00 12.02 -8.74
N ASP A 208 -21.70 11.87 -7.62
CA ASP A 208 -21.40 12.54 -6.36
C ASP A 208 -20.36 11.74 -5.55
N ALA A 209 -19.18 12.31 -5.32
CA ALA A 209 -18.09 11.67 -4.58
C ALA A 209 -18.45 11.38 -3.11
N THR A 210 -19.40 12.10 -2.52
CA THR A 210 -19.87 11.87 -1.14
C THR A 210 -20.70 10.60 -1.01
N THR A 211 -21.30 10.11 -2.11
CA THR A 211 -22.07 8.87 -2.16
C THR A 211 -21.22 7.66 -2.51
N GLY A 212 -19.93 7.88 -2.74
CA GLY A 212 -18.98 6.83 -3.17
C GLY A 212 -18.89 5.67 -2.19
N ARG A 213 -18.96 4.44 -2.71
CA ARG A 213 -18.80 3.20 -1.94
C ARG A 213 -17.81 2.28 -2.63
N ILE A 214 -16.95 1.63 -1.85
CA ILE A 214 -16.07 0.60 -2.38
C ILE A 214 -16.91 -0.62 -2.77
N ARG A 215 -16.88 -0.92 -4.06
CA ARG A 215 -17.58 -2.08 -4.62
C ARG A 215 -16.73 -3.33 -4.55
N GLY A 216 -15.43 -3.22 -4.75
CA GLY A 216 -14.52 -4.35 -4.71
C GLY A 216 -13.06 -3.97 -4.84
N LEU A 217 -12.20 -4.91 -4.45
CA LEU A 217 -10.76 -4.85 -4.65
C LEU A 217 -10.30 -5.99 -5.55
N THR A 218 -9.39 -5.68 -6.48
CA THR A 218 -8.77 -6.63 -7.43
C THR A 218 -7.26 -6.62 -7.25
N GLY A 219 -6.50 -7.48 -7.91
CA GLY A 219 -5.03 -7.40 -7.89
C GLY A 219 -4.32 -8.11 -6.73
N TRP A 220 -4.88 -9.15 -6.17
CA TRP A 220 -4.48 -9.84 -4.92
C TRP A 220 -3.22 -10.72 -5.00
N GLN A 221 -2.42 -10.66 -6.04
CA GLN A 221 -1.26 -11.54 -6.20
C GLN A 221 -0.09 -11.25 -5.24
N ASP A 222 -0.07 -10.08 -4.61
CA ASP A 222 0.94 -9.67 -3.62
C ASP A 222 0.46 -9.77 -2.18
N ALA A 223 -0.75 -10.34 -2.01
CA ALA A 223 -1.33 -10.51 -0.68
C ALA A 223 -0.42 -11.34 0.22
N LYS A 224 -0.27 -10.88 1.44
CA LYS A 224 0.59 -11.48 2.48
C LYS A 224 0.14 -11.00 3.85
N VAL A 225 0.65 -11.63 4.89
CA VAL A 225 0.58 -11.08 6.24
C VAL A 225 1.86 -10.32 6.51
N ALA A 226 1.78 -8.99 6.61
CA ALA A 226 2.95 -8.13 6.75
C ALA A 226 2.58 -6.75 7.34
N ASP A 227 3.36 -5.73 7.01
CA ASP A 227 3.14 -4.34 7.42
C ASP A 227 1.90 -3.75 6.75
N PRO A 228 0.89 -3.29 7.50
CA PRO A 228 -0.25 -2.58 6.94
C PRO A 228 0.13 -1.34 6.12
N ALA A 229 1.30 -0.76 6.34
CA ALA A 229 1.81 0.39 5.59
C ALA A 229 1.95 0.13 4.09
N ASP A 230 2.12 -1.12 3.66
CA ASP A 230 2.20 -1.49 2.23
C ASP A 230 0.97 -1.06 1.44
N ASP A 231 -0.22 -1.18 2.05
CA ASP A 231 -1.49 -0.86 1.39
C ASP A 231 -1.76 0.65 1.32
N PHE A 232 -1.03 1.44 2.07
CA PHE A 232 -1.05 2.91 2.01
C PHE A 232 0.04 3.50 1.11
N ALA A 233 1.00 2.70 0.66
CA ALA A 233 2.20 3.16 -0.02
C ALA A 233 1.92 3.99 -1.28
N THR A 234 1.03 3.54 -2.17
CA THR A 234 0.65 4.29 -3.37
C THR A 234 -0.27 5.47 -3.04
N LEU A 235 -1.13 5.29 -2.04
CA LEU A 235 -2.07 6.34 -1.64
C LEU A 235 -1.33 7.57 -1.10
N VAL A 236 -0.37 7.38 -0.19
CA VAL A 236 0.38 8.48 0.45
C VAL A 236 1.26 9.24 -0.54
N THR A 237 1.68 8.61 -1.64
CA THR A 237 2.50 9.24 -2.68
C THR A 237 1.68 9.94 -3.76
N GLN A 238 0.39 9.63 -3.90
CA GLN A 238 -0.45 10.16 -4.98
C GLN A 238 -1.57 11.08 -4.50
N ALA A 239 -2.15 10.80 -3.33
CA ALA A 239 -3.28 11.57 -2.84
C ALA A 239 -2.84 12.92 -2.24
N SER A 240 -3.76 13.89 -2.21
CA SER A 240 -3.56 15.10 -1.42
C SER A 240 -3.48 14.76 0.07
N ALA A 241 -2.82 15.61 0.86
CA ALA A 241 -2.74 15.43 2.31
C ALA A 241 -4.14 15.30 2.96
N GLU A 242 -5.09 16.16 2.56
CA GLU A 242 -6.48 16.12 3.04
C GLU A 242 -7.17 14.78 2.76
N ALA A 243 -6.99 14.24 1.55
CA ALA A 243 -7.58 12.94 1.19
C ALA A 243 -6.92 11.80 1.98
N PHE A 244 -5.60 11.84 2.11
CA PHE A 244 -4.85 10.84 2.88
C PHE A 244 -5.24 10.85 4.36
N ASP A 245 -5.33 12.05 4.98
CA ASP A 245 -5.77 12.21 6.37
C ASP A 245 -7.19 11.65 6.58
N SER A 246 -8.10 11.92 5.64
CA SER A 246 -9.47 11.38 5.68
C SER A 246 -9.51 9.86 5.64
N VAL A 247 -8.64 9.24 4.83
CA VAL A 247 -8.48 7.78 4.78
C VAL A 247 -7.93 7.25 6.10
N LEU A 248 -6.86 7.86 6.63
CA LEU A 248 -6.24 7.43 7.88
C LEU A 248 -7.16 7.58 9.08
N GLU A 249 -7.92 8.67 9.17
CA GLU A 249 -8.90 8.89 10.24
C GLU A 249 -9.98 7.80 10.22
N ALA A 250 -10.60 7.57 9.07
CA ALA A 250 -11.62 6.54 8.92
C ALA A 250 -11.06 5.13 9.16
N TYR A 251 -9.84 4.87 8.71
CA TYR A 251 -9.11 3.63 8.99
C TYR A 251 -8.90 3.43 10.49
N ALA A 252 -8.36 4.43 11.19
CA ALA A 252 -8.07 4.34 12.61
C ALA A 252 -9.34 4.11 13.45
N HIS A 253 -10.47 4.70 13.06
CA HIS A 253 -11.75 4.47 13.72
C HIS A 253 -12.34 3.08 13.49
N ALA A 254 -12.08 2.49 12.33
CA ALA A 254 -12.64 1.18 11.95
C ALA A 254 -11.73 0.00 12.33
N ARG A 255 -10.46 0.24 12.68
CA ARG A 255 -9.53 -0.79 13.13
C ARG A 255 -9.90 -1.31 14.52
N MET A 256 -9.81 -2.63 14.69
CA MET A 256 -9.95 -3.29 16.02
C MET A 256 -8.79 -2.92 16.94
N ASP A 257 -7.56 -2.95 16.40
CA ASP A 257 -6.35 -2.52 17.09
C ASP A 257 -5.95 -1.13 16.60
N ARG A 258 -5.58 -0.26 17.53
CA ARG A 258 -5.16 1.10 17.18
C ARG A 258 -3.92 1.04 16.28
N PRO A 259 -3.94 1.73 15.11
CA PRO A 259 -2.75 1.85 14.28
C PRO A 259 -1.58 2.47 15.05
N ASP A 260 -0.38 1.99 14.79
CA ASP A 260 0.81 2.58 15.40
C ASP A 260 1.14 3.95 14.78
N LYS A 261 1.82 4.78 15.56
CA LYS A 261 2.13 6.18 15.19
C LYS A 261 3.09 6.33 13.99
N HIS A 262 3.73 5.25 13.57
CA HIS A 262 4.70 5.27 12.48
C HIS A 262 4.15 4.72 11.15
N LEU A 263 2.87 4.38 11.10
CA LEU A 263 2.22 3.83 9.91
C LEU A 263 2.45 4.70 8.68
N GLU A 264 2.19 6.01 8.77
CA GLU A 264 2.37 6.95 7.65
C GLU A 264 3.83 7.01 7.19
N ARG A 265 4.77 7.13 8.12
CA ARG A 265 6.20 7.21 7.79
C ARG A 265 6.66 5.94 7.05
N ARG A 266 6.21 4.76 7.50
CA ARG A 266 6.50 3.51 6.80
C ARG A 266 5.80 3.41 5.45
N ALA A 267 4.58 3.94 5.32
CA ALA A 267 3.87 3.98 4.05
C ALA A 267 4.60 4.83 3.01
N ARG A 268 5.12 6.01 3.39
CA ARG A 268 5.96 6.84 2.53
C ARG A 268 7.22 6.10 2.10
N LEU A 269 7.94 5.52 3.04
CA LEU A 269 9.12 4.69 2.74
C LEU A 269 8.79 3.51 1.83
N ALA A 270 7.69 2.80 2.08
CA ALA A 270 7.25 1.71 1.22
C ALA A 270 6.91 2.18 -0.20
N GLY A 271 6.32 3.38 -0.34
CA GLY A 271 6.05 4.01 -1.64
C GLY A 271 7.32 4.27 -2.43
N GLU A 272 8.35 4.81 -1.79
CA GLU A 272 9.65 5.05 -2.41
C GLU A 272 10.38 3.75 -2.76
N LEU A 273 10.37 2.76 -1.86
CA LEU A 273 11.00 1.45 -2.08
C LEU A 273 10.31 0.63 -3.20
N LYS A 274 9.12 1.02 -3.69
CA LYS A 274 8.56 0.44 -4.92
C LYS A 274 9.46 0.66 -6.13
N LEU A 275 10.18 1.78 -6.20
CA LEU A 275 11.17 2.03 -7.26
C LEU A 275 12.33 1.03 -7.20
N VAL A 276 12.75 0.63 -6.00
CA VAL A 276 13.75 -0.43 -5.81
C VAL A 276 13.26 -1.75 -6.38
N ALA A 277 12.03 -2.15 -6.08
CA ALA A 277 11.44 -3.39 -6.59
C ALA A 277 11.26 -3.37 -8.13
N GLU A 278 10.85 -2.22 -8.69
CA GLU A 278 10.75 -2.01 -10.14
C GLU A 278 12.14 -2.10 -10.81
N LEU A 279 13.16 -1.47 -10.24
CA LEU A 279 14.54 -1.54 -10.71
C LEU A 279 15.06 -2.98 -10.73
N LEU A 280 14.91 -3.70 -9.61
CA LEU A 280 15.35 -5.10 -9.52
C LEU A 280 14.63 -6.00 -10.53
N THR A 281 13.34 -5.76 -10.79
CA THR A 281 12.57 -6.47 -11.81
C THR A 281 13.08 -6.15 -13.21
N ALA A 282 13.39 -4.88 -13.50
CA ALA A 282 13.94 -4.45 -14.79
C ALA A 282 15.33 -5.05 -15.04
N VAL A 283 16.19 -5.07 -14.02
CA VAL A 283 17.51 -5.70 -14.07
C VAL A 283 17.38 -7.21 -14.31
N GLY A 284 16.52 -7.90 -13.55
CA GLY A 284 16.28 -9.34 -13.70
C GLY A 284 15.75 -9.73 -15.09
N SER A 285 15.02 -8.85 -15.77
CA SER A 285 14.51 -9.06 -17.14
C SER A 285 15.52 -8.62 -18.23
N GLY A 286 16.60 -7.95 -17.86
CA GLY A 286 17.58 -7.37 -18.81
C GLY A 286 17.02 -6.22 -19.65
N ASN A 287 15.89 -5.60 -19.23
CA ASN A 287 15.25 -4.53 -19.99
C ASN A 287 15.93 -3.18 -19.74
N GLN A 288 16.88 -2.83 -20.60
CA GLN A 288 17.69 -1.61 -20.49
C GLN A 288 16.83 -0.32 -20.48
N GLY A 289 15.73 -0.29 -21.25
CA GLY A 289 14.83 0.86 -21.28
C GLY A 289 14.12 1.05 -19.92
N ALA A 290 13.65 -0.03 -19.31
CA ALA A 290 13.04 0.00 -17.98
C ALA A 290 14.06 0.34 -16.87
N ILE A 291 15.28 -0.18 -16.94
CA ILE A 291 16.37 0.15 -16.01
C ILE A 291 16.63 1.66 -16.04
N LYS A 292 16.79 2.22 -17.26
CA LYS A 292 17.03 3.66 -17.41
C LYS A 292 15.87 4.49 -16.86
N ALA A 293 14.63 4.13 -17.18
CA ALA A 293 13.44 4.84 -16.67
C ALA A 293 13.36 4.81 -15.13
N CYS A 294 13.68 3.67 -14.49
CA CYS A 294 13.76 3.59 -13.04
C CYS A 294 14.89 4.47 -12.47
N ALA A 295 16.07 4.46 -13.10
CA ALA A 295 17.19 5.29 -12.67
C ALA A 295 16.87 6.79 -12.76
N ASP A 296 16.25 7.23 -13.85
CA ASP A 296 15.83 8.62 -14.02
C ASP A 296 14.85 9.05 -12.89
N ARG A 297 13.86 8.21 -12.56
CA ARG A 297 12.90 8.47 -11.46
C ARG A 297 13.56 8.47 -10.08
N LEU A 298 14.60 7.64 -9.87
CA LEU A 298 15.36 7.64 -8.63
C LEU A 298 16.17 8.93 -8.46
N VAL A 299 16.73 9.46 -9.55
CA VAL A 299 17.43 10.75 -9.52
C VAL A 299 16.45 11.90 -9.24
N GLU A 300 15.24 11.87 -9.81
CA GLU A 300 14.18 12.85 -9.51
C GLU A 300 13.80 12.80 -8.03
N LEU A 301 13.58 11.61 -7.48
CA LEU A 301 13.25 11.43 -6.06
C LEU A 301 14.38 11.90 -5.13
N ASP A 302 15.65 11.65 -5.47
CA ASP A 302 16.80 12.12 -4.69
C ASP A 302 16.82 13.66 -4.64
N ALA A 303 16.57 14.32 -5.76
CA ALA A 303 16.50 15.78 -5.83
C ALA A 303 15.32 16.35 -5.00
N GLU A 304 14.15 15.72 -5.06
CA GLU A 304 12.98 16.14 -4.28
C GLU A 304 13.24 16.02 -2.77
N THR A 305 13.82 14.89 -2.33
CA THR A 305 14.11 14.67 -0.90
C THR A 305 15.19 15.56 -0.34
N LEU A 306 16.17 15.98 -1.16
CA LEU A 306 17.18 16.96 -0.75
C LEU A 306 16.57 18.34 -0.49
N LEU A 307 15.54 18.73 -1.23
CA LEU A 307 14.81 19.99 -1.03
C LEU A 307 13.97 19.97 0.26
N GLU A 308 13.44 18.80 0.64
CA GLU A 308 12.67 18.63 1.88
C GLU A 308 13.58 18.62 3.14
N GLU A 309 14.82 18.17 3.00
CA GLU A 309 15.81 18.12 4.10
C GLU A 309 16.57 19.45 4.32
N GLU A 310 16.39 20.49 3.49
CA GLU A 310 16.97 21.80 3.79
C GLU A 310 16.45 22.28 5.15
N PRO A 311 17.35 22.53 6.13
CA PRO A 311 16.93 22.92 7.48
C PRO A 311 16.17 24.26 7.40
N GLU A 312 15.02 24.34 8.09
CA GLU A 312 14.38 25.63 8.33
C GLU A 312 15.46 26.66 8.77
N PRO A 313 15.44 27.86 8.19
CA PRO A 313 16.44 28.86 8.54
C PRO A 313 16.42 29.06 10.06
N VAL A 314 17.55 28.74 10.70
CA VAL A 314 17.72 28.92 12.13
C VAL A 314 17.47 30.41 12.39
N VAL A 315 16.29 30.76 12.88
CA VAL A 315 15.99 32.10 13.35
C VAL A 315 16.98 32.34 14.49
N PRO A 316 17.92 33.31 14.36
CA PRO A 316 18.89 33.55 15.41
C PRO A 316 18.11 33.91 16.67
N THR A 317 18.20 33.04 17.67
CA THR A 317 17.66 33.32 19.00
C THR A 317 18.37 34.60 19.50
N ALA A 318 17.60 35.65 19.72
CA ALA A 318 18.15 36.90 20.27
C ALA A 318 18.95 36.55 21.51
N PRO A 319 20.14 37.18 21.70
CA PRO A 319 20.97 36.90 22.88
C PRO A 319 20.15 37.16 24.12
N ALA A 320 20.12 36.18 25.03
CA ALA A 320 19.44 36.29 26.30
C ALA A 320 19.89 37.62 26.99
N ALA A 321 18.93 38.47 27.33
CA ALA A 321 19.18 39.71 28.06
C ALA A 321 19.98 39.36 29.32
N GLN A 322 21.18 39.98 29.45
CA GLN A 322 22.00 39.85 30.64
C GLN A 322 21.18 40.36 31.83
N VAL A 323 20.82 39.48 32.72
CA VAL A 323 20.24 39.81 34.02
C VAL A 323 21.33 40.51 34.82
N LEU A 324 21.23 41.82 34.98
CA LEU A 324 22.07 42.58 35.91
C LEU A 324 21.89 42.03 37.33
N PRO A 325 22.98 41.84 38.10
CA PRO A 325 22.87 41.34 39.46
C PRO A 325 22.12 42.36 40.33
N THR A 326 21.04 41.93 40.94
CA THR A 326 20.27 42.67 41.91
C THR A 326 21.13 42.90 43.17
N GLN A 327 21.33 44.16 43.58
CA GLN A 327 21.99 44.49 44.84
C GLN A 327 21.17 43.94 46.02
N PRO A 328 21.84 43.41 47.06
CA PRO A 328 21.14 42.96 48.27
C PRO A 328 20.53 44.14 49.04
N PRO A 329 19.35 43.97 49.67
CA PRO A 329 18.72 45.04 50.45
C PRO A 329 19.57 45.40 51.69
N LEU A 330 19.68 46.74 51.98
CA LEU A 330 20.30 47.30 53.17
C LEU A 330 19.62 46.75 54.45
N ALA A 331 20.42 46.24 55.37
CA ALA A 331 19.97 45.78 56.67
C ALA A 331 19.33 46.92 57.48
N GLU A 332 18.07 46.72 57.85
CA GLU A 332 17.35 47.61 58.76
C GLU A 332 17.85 47.40 60.20
N GLN A 333 18.35 48.47 60.81
CA GLN A 333 18.80 48.48 62.20
C GLN A 333 17.59 48.41 63.12
N VAL A 334 17.46 47.32 63.87
CA VAL A 334 16.45 47.12 64.92
C VAL A 334 17.05 47.72 66.22
N SER A 335 16.41 48.75 66.73
CA SER A 335 16.64 49.25 68.09
C SER A 335 15.99 48.38 69.17
N PRO A 336 16.60 48.12 70.33
CA PRO A 336 16.01 47.30 71.36
C PRO A 336 14.97 48.08 72.16
N THR A 337 13.80 47.51 72.31
CA THR A 337 12.75 47.98 73.26
C THR A 337 12.86 47.19 74.53
N GLU A 338 13.03 47.95 75.65
CA GLU A 338 13.00 47.47 77.03
C GLU A 338 11.63 46.95 77.39
N HIS A 339 11.55 45.79 78.03
CA HIS A 339 10.40 45.30 78.72
C HIS A 339 10.53 45.46 80.22
N THR A 340 9.66 46.31 80.79
CA THR A 340 9.42 46.37 82.24
C THR A 340 8.36 45.37 82.61
N ILE A 341 8.65 44.52 83.61
CA ILE A 341 7.75 43.62 84.28
C ILE A 341 7.12 44.41 85.44
N ALA A 342 5.80 44.30 85.56
CA ALA A 342 5.10 44.59 86.85
C ALA A 342 3.89 43.67 86.93
N ASP A 343 3.87 42.93 88.02
CA ASP A 343 2.82 42.16 88.77
C ASP A 343 1.83 41.24 88.03
#